data_ddeba1afd2068e1ddc06e7a958ec2b65
#
_entry.id   ddeba1afd2068e1ddc06e7a958ec2b65
#
_cell.length_a   1.000
_cell.length_b   1.000
_cell.length_c   1.000
_cell.angle_alpha   90.00
_cell.angle_beta   90.00
_cell.angle_gamma   90.00
#
_symmetry.space_group_name_H-M   'P 1'
#
loop_
_entity.id
_entity.type
_entity.pdbx_description
1 polymer ?
#
loop_
_entity_poly.entity_id
_entity_poly.type
_entity_poly.pdbx_seq_one_letter_code
_entity_poly.pdbx_strand_id
1 'polypeptide(L)'
;MTSRFNVAILGASGLVGQRLQELLYDHPMFRVVAIAGSPNSVGLMHEEIEWRLESPRPRYDILVCSMSDIPDVDIAFSALPNNVAEVVEPSLVARGIHVFSNASTFRRIAGIPLVIPEVNPEDMQTYEAHA
;
A
#
# COMPACT_ATOMS: atom_id res chain seq x y z
N MET A 1 -14.64 17.41 -11.75
CA MET A 1 -13.38 17.05 -11.12
C MET A 1 -13.49 15.68 -10.47
N THR A 2 -12.61 14.78 -10.83
CA THR A 2 -12.67 13.42 -10.33
C THR A 2 -11.97 13.31 -8.99
N SER A 3 -12.67 12.80 -7.98
CA SER A 3 -12.06 12.52 -6.68
C SER A 3 -11.19 11.29 -6.79
N ARG A 4 -10.03 11.33 -6.14
CA ARG A 4 -9.16 10.17 -6.02
C ARG A 4 -9.22 9.64 -4.61
N PHE A 5 -9.04 8.31 -4.49
CA PHE A 5 -8.84 7.71 -3.18
C PHE A 5 -7.41 7.99 -2.72
N ASN A 6 -7.28 8.40 -1.46
CA ASN A 6 -5.95 8.57 -0.86
C ASN A 6 -5.42 7.21 -0.43
N VAL A 7 -4.18 6.92 -0.80
CA VAL A 7 -3.60 5.59 -0.67
C VAL A 7 -2.28 5.64 0.06
N ALA A 8 -2.06 4.67 0.93
CA ALA A 8 -0.75 4.38 1.51
C ALA A 8 -0.25 3.07 0.93
N ILE A 9 1.05 3.01 0.62
CA ILE A 9 1.72 1.79 0.21
C ILE A 9 2.61 1.35 1.36
N LEU A 10 2.41 0.12 1.82
CA LEU A 10 3.21 -0.44 2.92
C LEU A 10 4.26 -1.37 2.31
N GLY A 11 5.50 -0.90 2.31
CA GLY A 11 6.62 -1.62 1.71
C GLY A 11 7.40 -0.74 0.75
N ALA A 12 8.35 0.05 1.27
CA ALA A 12 9.10 0.99 0.47
C ALA A 12 10.21 0.33 -0.35
N SER A 13 10.87 -0.68 0.22
CA SER A 13 12.09 -1.23 -0.36
C SER A 13 11.94 -2.64 -0.96
N GLY A 14 10.82 -3.31 -0.72
CA GLY A 14 10.60 -4.66 -1.25
C GLY A 14 10.13 -4.64 -2.71
N LEU A 15 10.32 -5.76 -3.40
CA LEU A 15 9.96 -5.86 -4.82
C LEU A 15 8.48 -5.63 -5.07
N VAL A 16 7.61 -6.25 -4.25
CA VAL A 16 6.16 -6.10 -4.45
C VAL A 16 5.72 -4.68 -4.14
N GLY A 17 6.24 -4.10 -3.05
CA GLY A 17 5.92 -2.72 -2.71
C GLY A 17 6.35 -1.74 -3.79
N GLN A 18 7.52 -1.96 -4.39
CA GLN A 18 8.00 -1.11 -5.47
C GLN A 18 7.18 -1.30 -6.75
N ARG A 19 6.71 -2.51 -7.01
CA ARG A 19 5.80 -2.73 -8.14
C ARG A 19 4.49 -1.97 -7.94
N LEU A 20 3.96 -1.96 -6.73
CA LEU A 20 2.77 -1.17 -6.40
C LEU A 20 3.04 0.32 -6.59
N GLN A 21 4.21 0.80 -6.17
CA GLN A 21 4.59 2.20 -6.36
C GLN A 21 4.62 2.58 -7.84
N GLU A 22 5.08 1.67 -8.67
CA GLU A 22 5.12 1.87 -10.11
C GLU A 22 3.71 1.88 -10.72
N LEU A 23 2.89 0.91 -10.34
CA LEU A 23 1.54 0.75 -10.90
C LEU A 23 0.60 1.89 -10.48
N LEU A 24 0.77 2.41 -9.28
CA LEU A 24 -0.11 3.44 -8.75
C LEU A 24 0.38 4.87 -9.02
N TYR A 25 1.57 5.00 -9.59
CA TYR A 25 2.10 6.31 -9.91
C TYR A 25 1.23 6.99 -10.95
N ASP A 26 0.80 8.21 -10.61
CA ASP A 26 -0.05 9.03 -11.49
C ASP A 26 -1.33 8.30 -11.92
N HIS A 27 -1.84 7.42 -11.05
CA HIS A 27 -3.04 6.66 -11.35
C HIS A 27 -4.28 7.57 -11.31
N PRO A 28 -5.24 7.38 -12.25
CA PRO A 28 -6.40 8.27 -12.31
C PRO A 28 -7.35 8.13 -11.12
N MET A 29 -7.36 6.99 -10.42
CA MET A 29 -8.27 6.75 -9.31
C MET A 29 -7.60 6.81 -7.94
N PHE A 30 -6.30 6.63 -7.87
CA PHE A 30 -5.58 6.51 -6.61
C PHE A 30 -4.48 7.57 -6.51
N ARG A 31 -4.46 8.24 -5.37
CA ARG A 31 -3.38 9.19 -5.06
C ARG A 31 -2.54 8.62 -3.95
N VAL A 32 -1.29 8.31 -4.23
CA VAL A 32 -0.37 7.83 -3.20
C VAL A 32 0.09 9.01 -2.35
N VAL A 33 -0.32 9.03 -1.10
CA VAL A 33 0.01 10.13 -0.18
C VAL A 33 0.99 9.69 0.90
N ALA A 34 1.24 8.38 1.04
CA ALA A 34 2.19 7.86 2.01
C ALA A 34 2.81 6.56 1.50
N ILE A 35 4.09 6.40 1.81
CA ILE A 35 4.81 5.16 1.58
C ILE A 35 5.49 4.84 2.91
N ALA A 36 5.12 3.69 3.49
CA ALA A 36 5.65 3.29 4.79
C ALA A 36 6.72 2.21 4.59
N GLY A 37 7.74 2.27 5.40
CA GLY A 37 8.86 1.35 5.32
C GLY A 37 9.31 0.82 6.67
N SER A 38 10.31 -0.04 6.63
CA SER A 38 10.96 -0.58 7.83
C SER A 38 11.72 0.54 8.56
N PRO A 39 12.13 0.29 9.82
CA PRO A 39 12.90 1.31 10.54
C PRO A 39 14.15 1.81 9.81
N ASN A 40 14.73 0.96 8.96
CA ASN A 40 15.92 1.37 8.19
C ASN A 40 15.59 2.39 7.10
N SER A 41 14.35 2.45 6.67
CA SER A 41 13.92 3.32 5.57
C SER A 41 13.23 4.59 6.06
N VAL A 42 12.76 4.62 7.30
CA VAL A 42 12.00 5.75 7.84
C VAL A 42 12.84 7.02 7.85
N GLY A 43 12.25 8.11 7.36
CA GLY A 43 12.92 9.41 7.31
C GLY A 43 13.72 9.66 6.06
N LEU A 44 13.91 8.64 5.22
CA LEU A 44 14.56 8.83 3.92
C LEU A 44 13.55 9.37 2.92
N MET A 45 14.03 10.19 1.98
CA MET A 45 13.23 10.54 0.83
C MET A 45 13.07 9.29 -0.06
N HIS A 46 11.96 9.19 -0.75
CA HIS A 46 11.71 8.05 -1.64
C HIS A 46 12.86 7.84 -2.62
N GLU A 47 13.45 8.91 -3.14
CA GLU A 47 14.56 8.81 -4.09
C GLU A 47 15.83 8.22 -3.49
N GLU A 48 15.94 8.18 -2.15
CA GLU A 48 17.09 7.61 -1.46
C GLU A 48 16.94 6.10 -1.21
N ILE A 49 15.75 5.55 -1.43
CA ILE A 49 15.50 4.12 -1.28
C ILE A 49 16.07 3.39 -2.50
N GLU A 50 16.76 2.28 -2.26
CA GLU A 50 17.29 1.47 -3.36
C GLU A 50 16.15 0.98 -4.26
N TRP A 51 16.21 1.33 -5.53
CA TRP A 51 15.20 0.90 -6.48
C TRP A 51 15.62 -0.44 -7.10
N ARG A 52 14.84 -1.47 -6.87
CA ARG A 52 15.20 -2.85 -7.23
C ARG A 52 14.62 -3.31 -8.55
N LEU A 53 13.64 -2.61 -9.09
CA LEU A 53 13.03 -2.99 -10.35
C LEU A 53 13.88 -2.50 -11.53
N GLU A 54 13.76 -3.18 -12.66
CA GLU A 54 14.47 -2.78 -13.87
C GLU A 54 13.88 -1.53 -14.51
N SER A 55 12.59 -1.30 -14.30
CA SER A 55 11.91 -0.11 -14.81
C SER A 55 12.39 1.15 -14.10
N PRO A 56 12.26 2.32 -14.75
CA PRO A 56 12.65 3.57 -14.10
C PRO A 56 11.85 3.82 -12.83
N ARG A 57 12.50 4.38 -11.82
CA ARG A 57 11.86 4.75 -10.57
C ARG A 57 10.81 5.84 -10.81
N PRO A 58 9.56 5.65 -10.36
CA PRO A 58 8.60 6.74 -10.34
C PRO A 58 9.03 7.80 -9.33
N ARG A 59 8.74 9.05 -9.63
CA ARG A 59 9.18 10.15 -8.77
C ARG A 59 8.10 10.49 -7.75
N TYR A 60 8.33 10.07 -6.52
CA TYR A 60 7.49 10.44 -5.38
C TYR A 60 8.26 11.41 -4.49
N ASP A 61 7.73 12.62 -4.30
CA ASP A 61 8.33 13.60 -3.39
C ASP A 61 7.79 13.36 -1.98
N ILE A 62 8.11 12.21 -1.41
CA ILE A 62 7.56 11.73 -0.15
C ILE A 62 8.68 11.20 0.73
N LEU A 63 8.64 11.57 2.01
CA LEU A 63 9.47 10.93 3.03
C LEU A 63 8.82 9.61 3.42
N VAL A 64 9.63 8.57 3.56
CA VAL A 64 9.14 7.27 4.02
C VAL A 64 8.74 7.39 5.49
N CYS A 65 7.51 7.00 5.81
CA CYS A 65 7.01 7.03 7.18
C CYS A 65 7.10 5.66 7.84
N SER A 66 6.97 5.65 9.16
CA SER A 66 6.92 4.38 9.90
C SER A 66 5.53 3.78 9.82
N MET A 67 5.44 2.48 10.16
CA MET A 67 4.16 1.78 10.16
C MET A 67 3.21 2.32 11.23
N SER A 68 3.74 3.01 12.25
CA SER A 68 2.91 3.63 13.29
C SER A 68 2.47 5.05 12.94
N ASP A 69 3.00 5.63 11.87
CA ASP A 69 2.72 7.02 11.48
C ASP A 69 1.97 7.12 10.16
N ILE A 70 1.26 6.08 9.77
CA ILE A 70 0.49 6.10 8.53
C ILE A 70 -0.67 7.09 8.69
N PRO A 71 -0.76 8.08 7.79
CA PRO A 71 -1.83 9.07 7.89
C PRO A 71 -3.21 8.47 7.60
N ASP A 72 -4.24 9.25 7.83
CA ASP A 72 -5.59 8.82 7.48
C ASP A 72 -5.72 8.76 5.96
N VAL A 73 -5.88 7.54 5.46
CA VAL A 73 -6.05 7.27 4.04
C VAL A 73 -7.30 6.44 3.84
N ASP A 74 -7.77 6.38 2.61
CA ASP A 74 -8.93 5.55 2.28
C ASP A 74 -8.53 4.09 2.14
N ILE A 75 -7.36 3.85 1.57
CA ILE A 75 -6.90 2.52 1.18
C ILE A 75 -5.43 2.37 1.52
N ALA A 76 -5.05 1.17 1.98
CA ALA A 76 -3.65 0.79 2.14
C ALA A 76 -3.39 -0.47 1.32
N PHE A 77 -2.39 -0.40 0.45
CA PHE A 77 -1.89 -1.58 -0.26
C PHE A 77 -0.68 -2.10 0.49
N SER A 78 -0.79 -3.31 1.01
CA SER A 78 0.22 -3.88 1.90
C SER A 78 1.04 -4.95 1.20
N ALA A 79 2.36 -4.77 1.23
CA ALA A 79 3.33 -5.74 0.74
C ALA A 79 4.31 -6.09 1.85
N LEU A 80 3.80 -6.29 3.04
CA LEU A 80 4.60 -6.54 4.24
C LEU A 80 4.86 -8.04 4.43
N PRO A 81 5.99 -8.39 5.08
CA PRO A 81 6.17 -9.76 5.55
C PRO A 81 5.05 -10.15 6.52
N ASN A 82 4.72 -11.46 6.59
CA ASN A 82 3.61 -11.95 7.39
C ASN A 82 3.66 -11.50 8.85
N ASN A 83 4.83 -11.56 9.47
CA ASN A 83 4.98 -11.20 10.87
C ASN A 83 4.70 -9.71 11.14
N VAL A 84 4.99 -8.87 10.19
CA VAL A 84 4.68 -7.43 10.29
C VAL A 84 3.22 -7.18 9.96
N ALA A 85 2.73 -7.82 8.91
CA ALA A 85 1.34 -7.68 8.47
C ALA A 85 0.35 -8.05 9.56
N GLU A 86 0.63 -9.10 10.34
CA GLU A 86 -0.23 -9.55 11.42
C GLU A 86 -0.50 -8.47 12.47
N VAL A 87 0.43 -7.55 12.64
CA VAL A 87 0.29 -6.45 13.60
C VAL A 87 -0.27 -5.20 12.95
N VAL A 88 0.28 -4.84 11.79
CA VAL A 88 -0.02 -3.56 11.15
C VAL A 88 -1.40 -3.56 10.49
N GLU A 89 -1.72 -4.61 9.73
CA GLU A 89 -2.95 -4.61 8.93
C GLU A 89 -4.22 -4.54 9.78
N PRO A 90 -4.36 -5.33 10.86
CA PRO A 90 -5.55 -5.20 11.71
C PRO A 90 -5.70 -3.81 12.32
N SER A 91 -4.60 -3.14 12.67
CA SER A 91 -4.67 -1.80 13.24
C SER A 91 -5.21 -0.78 12.23
N LEU A 92 -4.88 -0.95 10.96
CA LEU A 92 -5.40 -0.07 9.91
C LEU A 92 -6.88 -0.33 9.65
N VAL A 93 -7.28 -1.58 9.62
CA VAL A 93 -8.69 -1.95 9.47
C VAL A 93 -9.50 -1.35 10.62
N ALA A 94 -8.99 -1.40 11.85
CA ALA A 94 -9.65 -0.81 13.00
C ALA A 94 -9.84 0.70 12.88
N ARG A 95 -9.00 1.38 12.09
CA ARG A 95 -9.12 2.80 11.81
C ARG A 95 -10.09 3.10 10.66
N GLY A 96 -10.70 2.08 10.07
CA GLY A 96 -11.60 2.25 8.93
C GLY A 96 -10.91 2.30 7.58
N ILE A 97 -9.65 1.93 7.52
CA ILE A 97 -8.89 1.91 6.26
C ILE A 97 -9.12 0.57 5.57
N HIS A 98 -9.39 0.62 4.28
CA HIS A 98 -9.53 -0.59 3.48
C HIS A 98 -8.15 -1.10 3.10
N VAL A 99 -7.81 -2.33 3.55
CA VAL A 99 -6.49 -2.90 3.35
C VAL A 99 -6.55 -4.00 2.28
N PHE A 100 -5.73 -3.85 1.25
CA PHE A 100 -5.51 -4.90 0.25
C PHE A 100 -4.13 -5.49 0.50
N SER A 101 -4.11 -6.76 0.93
CA SER A 101 -2.88 -7.37 1.42
C SER A 101 -2.32 -8.39 0.45
N ASN A 102 -0.98 -8.39 0.34
CA ASN A 102 -0.25 -9.44 -0.35
C ASN A 102 0.32 -10.48 0.63
N ALA A 103 0.08 -10.30 1.92
CA ALA A 103 0.58 -11.23 2.94
C ALA A 103 -0.20 -12.54 2.89
N SER A 104 0.51 -13.68 2.95
CA SER A 104 -0.12 -15.00 2.83
C SER A 104 -1.08 -15.29 3.98
N THR A 105 -0.83 -14.75 5.16
CA THR A 105 -1.69 -14.92 6.32
C THR A 105 -3.13 -14.52 6.01
N PHE A 106 -3.31 -13.37 5.36
CA PHE A 106 -4.65 -12.85 5.07
C PHE A 106 -5.23 -13.40 3.79
N ARG A 107 -4.40 -13.88 2.87
CA ARG A 107 -4.90 -14.51 1.66
C ARG A 107 -5.70 -15.79 1.92
N ARG A 108 -5.44 -16.44 3.05
CA ARG A 108 -6.10 -17.68 3.42
C ARG A 108 -7.41 -17.45 4.15
N ILE A 109 -7.71 -16.22 4.52
CA ILE A 109 -8.97 -15.92 5.21
C ILE A 109 -10.06 -15.74 4.15
N ALA A 110 -11.12 -16.54 4.29
CA ALA A 110 -12.24 -16.48 3.35
C ALA A 110 -12.89 -15.10 3.36
N GLY A 111 -13.20 -14.57 2.18
CA GLY A 111 -13.86 -13.28 2.06
C GLY A 111 -12.95 -12.09 1.90
N ILE A 112 -11.63 -12.29 1.97
CA ILE A 112 -10.69 -11.19 1.70
C ILE A 112 -10.14 -11.37 0.28
N PRO A 113 -10.55 -10.55 -0.68
CA PRO A 113 -10.09 -10.68 -2.05
C PRO A 113 -8.70 -10.09 -2.24
N LEU A 114 -7.97 -10.64 -3.21
CA LEU A 114 -6.77 -10.00 -3.74
C LEU A 114 -7.19 -9.20 -4.97
N VAL A 115 -6.93 -7.92 -4.95
CA VAL A 115 -7.32 -7.02 -6.03
C VAL A 115 -6.08 -6.40 -6.65
N ILE A 116 -6.05 -6.41 -7.98
CA ILE A 116 -5.04 -5.68 -8.75
C ILE A 116 -5.76 -4.48 -9.34
N PRO A 117 -5.47 -3.26 -8.87
CA PRO A 117 -6.30 -2.09 -9.18
C PRO A 117 -6.47 -1.80 -10.66
N GLU A 118 -5.45 -2.01 -11.48
CA GLU A 118 -5.52 -1.73 -12.91
C GLU A 118 -6.34 -2.77 -13.69
N VAL A 119 -6.68 -3.89 -13.04
CA VAL A 119 -7.44 -4.98 -13.68
C VAL A 119 -8.88 -5.00 -13.19
N ASN A 120 -9.10 -4.93 -11.88
CA ASN A 120 -10.41 -5.14 -11.27
C ASN A 120 -10.81 -4.04 -10.29
N PRO A 121 -11.02 -2.79 -10.75
CA PRO A 121 -11.43 -1.71 -9.84
C PRO A 121 -12.75 -1.97 -9.15
N GLU A 122 -13.68 -2.67 -9.80
CA GLU A 122 -15.01 -2.95 -9.23
C GLU A 122 -14.92 -3.87 -8.00
N ASP A 123 -13.89 -4.70 -7.92
CA ASP A 123 -13.73 -5.61 -6.80
C ASP A 123 -13.50 -4.89 -5.47
N MET A 124 -13.12 -3.64 -5.52
CA MET A 124 -12.95 -2.83 -4.31
C MET A 124 -14.28 -2.64 -3.57
N GLN A 125 -15.39 -2.57 -4.30
CA GLN A 125 -16.71 -2.48 -3.69
C GLN A 125 -17.07 -3.77 -2.97
N THR A 126 -16.68 -4.90 -3.54
CA THR A 126 -16.86 -6.19 -2.90
C THR A 126 -16.05 -6.28 -1.61
N TYR A 127 -14.84 -5.75 -1.63
CA TYR A 127 -14.00 -5.72 -0.44
C TYR A 127 -14.64 -4.92 0.68
N GLU A 128 -15.25 -3.78 0.37
CA GLU A 128 -15.91 -2.95 1.38
C GLU A 128 -16.95 -3.73 2.17
N ALA A 129 -17.63 -4.68 1.54
CA ALA A 129 -18.63 -5.49 2.22
C ALA A 129 -18.04 -6.39 3.29
N HIS A 130 -16.73 -6.63 3.25
CA HIS A 130 -16.03 -7.51 4.19
C HIS A 130 -15.15 -6.74 5.18
N ALA A 131 -15.04 -5.45 5.03
CA ALA A 131 -14.18 -4.62 5.86
C ALA A 131 -14.77 -4.31 7.27
#